data_bb708720fcec8bf3621ae9b4597ddb3f
#
_entry.id   bb708720fcec8bf3621ae9b4597ddb3f
#
_cell.length_a   1.000
_cell.length_b   1.000
_cell.length_c   1.000
_cell.angle_alpha   90.00
_cell.angle_beta   90.00
_cell.angle_gamma   90.00
#
_symmetry.space_group_name_H-M   'P 1'
#
loop_
_entity.id
_entity.type
_entity.pdbx_description
1 polymer ?
#
loop_
_entity_poly.entity_id
_entity_poly.type
_entity_poly.pdbx_seq_one_letter_code
_entity_poly.pdbx_strand_id
1 'polypeptide(L)'
;MELSTTGLGAWVMGGAGWQYAWGPQDDADSIATVHAAVAAGVNWIDTAAAYGHGHSEEVVGRAVAALPPADRPYLFTKTGLVWDDPARRDTPPRRLMTAASVRRELEASLRRLRTDHIDLYQVHWPGDGRLLSWGPPDGAAPVGATELEEYWQTMADLRTEGKVRAIGLSNHGVAELDRAARVAPVDAIQPPFSALVREPADQIAWSAAHGTGVIVYQPMHSGLLTGAVDARRVAALPADDWRRGHPDFTTGLDRNLRVVDALRTVADRHRVPVAAVAVAWTLAWPGVTGAIVGARRPGQIAGWQPGADLTLTGRDLDEVAAAITAAGVGSGPARPGTTVGP
;
A
#
# COMPACT_ATOMS: atom_id res chain seq x y z
N MET A 1 4.29 1.04 18.57
CA MET A 1 3.67 -0.20 18.04
C MET A 1 4.79 -1.10 17.56
N GLU A 2 4.75 -2.36 17.88
CA GLU A 2 5.64 -3.37 17.31
C GLU A 2 4.88 -4.10 16.20
N LEU A 3 5.36 -3.98 14.96
CA LEU A 3 4.67 -4.49 13.78
C LEU A 3 5.37 -5.75 13.25
N SER A 4 4.58 -6.72 12.77
CA SER A 4 5.11 -7.77 11.90
C SER A 4 5.67 -7.14 10.61
N THR A 5 6.71 -7.73 10.02
CA THR A 5 7.34 -7.21 8.79
C THR A 5 6.41 -7.18 7.58
N THR A 6 5.30 -7.95 7.63
CA THR A 6 4.23 -7.92 6.64
C THR A 6 2.91 -7.53 7.28
N GLY A 7 2.12 -6.71 6.60
CA GLY A 7 0.75 -6.36 6.96
C GLY A 7 -0.23 -6.75 5.86
N LEU A 8 -1.50 -6.96 6.21
CA LEU A 8 -2.53 -7.30 5.26
C LEU A 8 -3.09 -6.04 4.59
N GLY A 9 -2.95 -5.94 3.27
CA GLY A 9 -3.58 -4.91 2.46
C GLY A 9 -5.01 -5.27 2.08
N ALA A 10 -5.97 -4.43 2.45
CA ALA A 10 -7.39 -4.69 2.28
C ALA A 10 -8.02 -3.98 1.05
N TRP A 11 -7.24 -3.47 0.10
CA TRP A 11 -7.80 -2.80 -1.08
C TRP A 11 -8.82 -3.67 -1.82
N VAL A 12 -8.50 -4.93 -2.06
CA VAL A 12 -9.39 -5.82 -2.82
C VAL A 12 -10.71 -6.10 -2.07
N MET A 13 -10.76 -5.92 -0.75
CA MET A 13 -11.95 -6.08 0.08
C MET A 13 -12.98 -4.96 -0.13
N GLY A 14 -12.63 -3.91 -0.88
CA GLY A 14 -13.56 -2.90 -1.36
C GLY A 14 -14.57 -3.42 -2.40
N GLY A 15 -14.35 -4.63 -2.94
CA GLY A 15 -15.26 -5.27 -3.88
C GLY A 15 -15.30 -4.61 -5.27
N ALA A 16 -16.37 -4.88 -6.00
CA ALA A 16 -16.62 -4.36 -7.34
C ALA A 16 -17.41 -3.03 -7.31
N GLY A 17 -17.59 -2.42 -8.50
CA GLY A 17 -18.52 -1.31 -8.69
C GLY A 17 -17.95 0.06 -8.28
N TRP A 18 -16.64 0.23 -8.25
CA TRP A 18 -15.96 1.51 -8.09
C TRP A 18 -14.75 1.58 -9.03
N GLN A 19 -14.27 2.78 -9.31
CA GLN A 19 -13.30 3.05 -10.40
C GLN A 19 -12.00 2.23 -10.31
N TYR A 20 -11.52 1.91 -9.11
CA TYR A 20 -10.26 1.19 -8.90
C TYR A 20 -10.48 -0.24 -8.40
N ALA A 21 -11.64 -0.83 -8.71
CA ALA A 21 -11.97 -2.20 -8.34
C ALA A 21 -11.10 -3.23 -9.08
N TRP A 22 -10.94 -4.39 -8.47
CA TRP A 22 -10.28 -5.57 -9.05
C TRP A 22 -11.29 -6.67 -9.36
N GLY A 23 -12.54 -6.27 -9.71
CA GLY A 23 -13.65 -7.17 -9.89
C GLY A 23 -14.31 -7.61 -8.58
N PRO A 24 -15.30 -8.54 -8.65
CA PRO A 24 -16.06 -9.01 -7.50
C PRO A 24 -15.16 -9.63 -6.42
N GLN A 25 -15.49 -9.38 -5.16
CA GLN A 25 -14.86 -9.97 -3.99
C GLN A 25 -15.95 -10.39 -3.00
N ASP A 26 -15.87 -11.61 -2.52
CA ASP A 26 -16.79 -12.14 -1.51
C ASP A 26 -16.36 -11.70 -0.11
N ASP A 27 -17.32 -11.24 0.70
CA ASP A 27 -17.07 -10.76 2.06
C ASP A 27 -16.67 -11.89 3.01
N ALA A 28 -17.22 -13.10 2.83
CA ALA A 28 -16.85 -14.24 3.67
C ALA A 28 -15.42 -14.69 3.38
N ASP A 29 -15.01 -14.72 2.10
CA ASP A 29 -13.62 -14.95 1.69
C ASP A 29 -12.68 -13.87 2.27
N SER A 30 -13.13 -12.61 2.27
CA SER A 30 -12.36 -11.48 2.82
C SER A 30 -12.17 -11.60 4.33
N ILE A 31 -13.23 -11.90 5.08
CA ILE A 31 -13.18 -12.13 6.54
C ILE A 31 -12.28 -13.34 6.86
N ALA A 32 -12.44 -14.44 6.13
CA ALA A 32 -11.59 -15.62 6.31
C ALA A 32 -10.13 -15.32 6.00
N THR A 33 -9.84 -14.41 5.03
CA THR A 33 -8.49 -13.97 4.70
C THR A 33 -7.87 -13.14 5.83
N VAL A 34 -8.64 -12.23 6.45
CA VAL A 34 -8.18 -11.50 7.65
C VAL A 34 -7.81 -12.47 8.77
N HIS A 35 -8.70 -13.43 9.08
CA HIS A 35 -8.43 -14.40 10.14
C HIS A 35 -7.22 -15.28 9.84
N ALA A 36 -7.04 -15.71 8.58
CA ALA A 36 -5.89 -16.49 8.16
C ALA A 36 -4.57 -15.67 8.27
N ALA A 37 -4.59 -14.39 7.93
CA ALA A 37 -3.43 -13.52 8.07
C ALA A 37 -3.04 -13.35 9.55
N VAL A 38 -4.00 -13.08 10.42
CA VAL A 38 -3.76 -12.98 11.88
C VAL A 38 -3.21 -14.30 12.43
N ALA A 39 -3.80 -15.44 12.05
CA ALA A 39 -3.32 -16.76 12.46
C ALA A 39 -1.90 -17.07 11.94
N ALA A 40 -1.46 -16.44 10.84
CA ALA A 40 -0.10 -16.51 10.31
C ALA A 40 0.88 -15.50 10.94
N GLY A 41 0.46 -14.76 11.98
CA GLY A 41 1.31 -13.82 12.70
C GLY A 41 1.31 -12.37 12.17
N VAL A 42 0.45 -12.06 11.19
CA VAL A 42 0.26 -10.67 10.74
C VAL A 42 -0.53 -9.92 11.80
N ASN A 43 0.06 -8.84 12.35
CA ASN A 43 -0.54 -8.11 13.46
C ASN A 43 -1.02 -6.69 13.10
N TRP A 44 -1.12 -6.36 11.81
CA TRP A 44 -1.70 -5.09 11.34
C TRP A 44 -2.37 -5.23 9.97
N ILE A 45 -3.41 -4.44 9.77
CA ILE A 45 -4.21 -4.40 8.54
C ILE A 45 -4.24 -2.97 8.02
N ASP A 46 -3.92 -2.76 6.74
CA ASP A 46 -4.00 -1.48 6.06
C ASP A 46 -5.23 -1.44 5.13
N THR A 47 -6.13 -0.50 5.40
CA THR A 47 -7.32 -0.21 4.59
C THR A 47 -7.38 1.28 4.22
N ALA A 48 -8.50 1.76 3.68
CA ALA A 48 -8.78 3.17 3.45
C ALA A 48 -10.29 3.43 3.33
N ALA A 49 -10.72 4.63 3.72
CA ALA A 49 -12.09 5.11 3.52
C ALA A 49 -12.51 5.08 2.04
N ALA A 50 -11.54 5.26 1.13
CA ALA A 50 -11.79 5.23 -0.31
C ALA A 50 -12.05 3.82 -0.88
N TYR A 51 -11.59 2.75 -0.24
CA TYR A 51 -11.68 1.40 -0.81
C TYR A 51 -13.13 0.88 -0.80
N GLY A 52 -13.72 0.83 -2.00
CA GLY A 52 -15.12 0.49 -2.17
C GLY A 52 -16.08 1.45 -1.47
N HIS A 53 -15.71 2.75 -1.33
CA HIS A 53 -16.50 3.75 -0.60
C HIS A 53 -16.77 3.37 0.86
N GLY A 54 -15.76 2.83 1.53
CA GLY A 54 -15.81 2.40 2.93
C GLY A 54 -16.15 0.93 3.12
N HIS A 55 -16.53 0.19 2.08
CA HIS A 55 -16.88 -1.23 2.19
C HIS A 55 -15.72 -2.08 2.74
N SER A 56 -14.48 -1.78 2.32
CA SER A 56 -13.30 -2.46 2.87
C SER A 56 -13.18 -2.28 4.39
N GLU A 57 -13.40 -1.06 4.90
CA GLU A 57 -13.39 -0.81 6.36
C GLU A 57 -14.52 -1.55 7.08
N GLU A 58 -15.72 -1.66 6.47
CA GLU A 58 -16.82 -2.43 7.05
C GLU A 58 -16.51 -3.92 7.15
N VAL A 59 -15.89 -4.49 6.09
CA VAL A 59 -15.47 -5.91 6.07
C VAL A 59 -14.38 -6.16 7.10
N VAL A 60 -13.35 -5.31 7.14
CA VAL A 60 -12.27 -5.39 8.14
C VAL A 60 -12.82 -5.24 9.55
N GLY A 61 -13.70 -4.27 9.80
CA GLY A 61 -14.34 -4.06 11.10
C GLY A 61 -15.15 -5.28 11.58
N ARG A 62 -15.86 -5.95 10.67
CA ARG A 62 -16.58 -7.22 10.98
C ARG A 62 -15.59 -8.34 11.31
N ALA A 63 -14.54 -8.49 10.50
CA ALA A 63 -13.53 -9.52 10.70
C ALA A 63 -12.81 -9.38 12.04
N VAL A 64 -12.37 -8.16 12.36
CA VAL A 64 -11.61 -7.88 13.61
C VAL A 64 -12.52 -7.97 14.84
N ALA A 65 -13.78 -7.53 14.74
CA ALA A 65 -14.74 -7.65 15.85
C ALA A 65 -15.03 -9.11 16.25
N ALA A 66 -14.88 -10.06 15.31
CA ALA A 66 -15.06 -11.50 15.56
C ALA A 66 -13.84 -12.16 16.24
N LEU A 67 -12.68 -11.47 16.29
CA LEU A 67 -11.48 -11.97 16.96
C LEU A 67 -11.51 -11.68 18.47
N PRO A 68 -10.91 -12.57 19.29
CA PRO A 68 -10.65 -12.25 20.69
C PRO A 68 -9.88 -10.93 20.81
N PRO A 69 -10.16 -10.09 21.83
CA PRO A 69 -9.49 -8.80 21.98
C PRO A 69 -7.96 -8.85 21.95
N ALA A 70 -7.36 -9.91 22.51
CA ALA A 70 -5.92 -10.11 22.54
C ALA A 70 -5.28 -10.40 21.18
N ASP A 71 -6.08 -10.90 20.22
CA ASP A 71 -5.62 -11.30 18.88
C ASP A 71 -5.93 -10.23 17.82
N ARG A 72 -6.53 -9.11 18.22
CA ARG A 72 -6.92 -8.05 17.28
C ARG A 72 -5.70 -7.34 16.73
N PRO A 73 -5.54 -7.28 15.40
CA PRO A 73 -4.45 -6.56 14.76
C PRO A 73 -4.61 -5.04 14.92
N TYR A 74 -3.52 -4.30 14.77
CA TYR A 74 -3.56 -2.86 14.60
C TYR A 74 -4.32 -2.48 13.34
N LEU A 75 -5.10 -1.41 13.42
CA LEU A 75 -5.93 -0.92 12.32
C LEU A 75 -5.36 0.37 11.74
N PHE A 76 -4.95 0.31 10.48
CA PHE A 76 -4.47 1.43 9.70
C PHE A 76 -5.48 1.80 8.64
N THR A 77 -5.79 3.08 8.53
CA THR A 77 -6.67 3.58 7.46
C THR A 77 -6.21 4.95 6.97
N LYS A 78 -6.87 5.47 5.93
CA LYS A 78 -6.44 6.66 5.21
C LYS A 78 -7.61 7.60 4.94
N THR A 79 -7.30 8.91 4.82
CA THR A 79 -8.23 10.01 4.54
C THR A 79 -7.80 10.80 3.31
N GLY A 80 -8.69 11.66 2.83
CA GLY A 80 -8.37 12.67 1.83
C GLY A 80 -8.73 12.29 0.40
N LEU A 81 -9.45 11.18 0.19
CA LEU A 81 -10.04 10.85 -1.10
C LEU A 81 -11.57 10.83 -1.00
N VAL A 82 -12.19 11.89 -1.50
CA VAL A 82 -13.63 12.16 -1.36
C VAL A 82 -14.29 12.29 -2.72
N TRP A 83 -15.45 11.69 -2.91
CA TRP A 83 -16.24 11.84 -4.12
C TRP A 83 -17.10 13.10 -4.04
N ASP A 84 -17.09 13.92 -5.08
CA ASP A 84 -17.96 15.12 -5.20
C ASP A 84 -19.44 14.71 -5.19
N ASP A 85 -19.78 13.58 -5.80
CA ASP A 85 -21.08 12.91 -5.73
C ASP A 85 -20.91 11.48 -5.20
N PRO A 86 -21.32 11.17 -3.96
CA PRO A 86 -21.20 9.84 -3.39
C PRO A 86 -21.96 8.74 -4.16
N ALA A 87 -22.94 9.09 -5.00
CA ALA A 87 -23.67 8.15 -5.85
C ALA A 87 -22.86 7.74 -7.10
N ARG A 88 -21.88 8.55 -7.51
CA ARG A 88 -21.05 8.33 -8.70
C ARG A 88 -19.77 7.58 -8.35
N ARG A 89 -19.92 6.29 -8.05
CA ARG A 89 -18.79 5.40 -7.69
C ARG A 89 -17.80 5.14 -8.83
N ASP A 90 -18.21 5.38 -10.06
CA ASP A 90 -17.46 5.22 -11.30
C ASP A 90 -16.55 6.42 -11.63
N THR A 91 -16.64 7.52 -10.86
CA THR A 91 -15.84 8.73 -11.05
C THR A 91 -14.62 8.76 -10.12
N PRO A 92 -13.54 9.49 -10.50
CA PRO A 92 -12.39 9.65 -9.63
C PRO A 92 -12.73 10.48 -8.37
N PRO A 93 -12.20 10.12 -7.20
CA PRO A 93 -12.31 10.94 -6.01
C PRO A 93 -11.43 12.19 -6.11
N ARG A 94 -11.80 13.22 -5.38
CA ARG A 94 -11.02 14.43 -5.19
C ARG A 94 -10.06 14.27 -4.00
N ARG A 95 -8.86 14.80 -4.14
CA ARG A 95 -7.85 14.89 -3.08
C ARG A 95 -8.18 16.08 -2.17
N LEU A 96 -8.96 15.85 -1.12
CA LEU A 96 -9.54 16.88 -0.27
C LEU A 96 -9.10 16.72 1.19
N MET A 97 -8.30 17.66 1.69
CA MET A 97 -7.71 17.61 3.03
C MET A 97 -8.14 18.78 3.94
N THR A 98 -9.30 19.38 3.69
CA THR A 98 -9.82 20.40 4.63
C THR A 98 -10.04 19.77 6.01
N ALA A 99 -9.78 20.51 7.10
CA ALA A 99 -9.93 20.03 8.47
C ALA A 99 -11.32 19.43 8.73
N ALA A 100 -12.37 20.05 8.19
CA ALA A 100 -13.74 19.54 8.30
C ALA A 100 -13.94 18.20 7.59
N SER A 101 -13.32 17.99 6.41
CA SER A 101 -13.39 16.72 5.68
C SER A 101 -12.67 15.62 6.44
N VAL A 102 -11.41 15.86 6.83
CA VAL A 102 -10.58 14.89 7.58
C VAL A 102 -11.29 14.40 8.84
N ARG A 103 -11.87 15.31 9.62
CA ARG A 103 -12.60 14.96 10.84
C ARG A 103 -13.87 14.14 10.54
N ARG A 104 -14.65 14.49 9.52
CA ARG A 104 -15.84 13.70 9.11
C ARG A 104 -15.45 12.29 8.64
N GLU A 105 -14.38 12.18 7.84
CA GLU A 105 -13.88 10.90 7.36
C GLU A 105 -13.40 10.02 8.51
N LEU A 106 -12.66 10.56 9.49
CA LEU A 106 -12.24 9.82 10.68
C LEU A 106 -13.43 9.26 11.46
N GLU A 107 -14.44 10.08 11.77
CA GLU A 107 -15.63 9.64 12.48
C GLU A 107 -16.39 8.54 11.70
N ALA A 108 -16.40 8.63 10.38
CA ALA A 108 -17.00 7.61 9.54
C ALA A 108 -16.17 6.31 9.54
N SER A 109 -14.84 6.40 9.48
CA SER A 109 -13.91 5.26 9.55
C SER A 109 -14.00 4.53 10.90
N LEU A 110 -14.04 5.26 12.02
CA LEU A 110 -14.23 4.68 13.35
C LEU A 110 -15.52 3.84 13.44
N ARG A 111 -16.63 4.37 12.88
CA ARG A 111 -17.90 3.62 12.85
C ARG A 111 -17.82 2.37 11.99
N ARG A 112 -17.24 2.45 10.76
CA ARG A 112 -17.12 1.29 9.85
C ARG A 112 -16.19 0.22 10.41
N LEU A 113 -15.06 0.62 10.97
CA LEU A 113 -14.08 -0.27 11.61
C LEU A 113 -14.53 -0.79 12.98
N ARG A 114 -15.61 -0.22 13.55
CA ARG A 114 -16.17 -0.63 14.88
C ARG A 114 -15.15 -0.50 16.01
N THR A 115 -14.40 0.59 16.01
CA THR A 115 -13.36 0.89 17.00
C THR A 115 -13.49 2.33 17.49
N ASP A 116 -12.91 2.61 18.66
CA ASP A 116 -12.88 3.94 19.26
C ASP A 116 -11.62 4.74 18.88
N HIS A 117 -10.63 4.08 18.29
CA HIS A 117 -9.40 4.73 17.83
C HIS A 117 -8.83 4.04 16.58
N ILE A 118 -7.96 4.74 15.86
CA ILE A 118 -7.16 4.23 14.74
C ILE A 118 -5.69 4.17 15.18
N ASP A 119 -5.01 3.06 14.92
CA ASP A 119 -3.60 2.90 15.29
C ASP A 119 -2.67 3.74 14.41
N LEU A 120 -2.90 3.78 13.08
CA LEU A 120 -2.22 4.67 12.15
C LEU A 120 -3.21 5.30 11.17
N TYR A 121 -3.37 6.62 11.25
CA TYR A 121 -4.21 7.39 10.33
C TYR A 121 -3.35 8.15 9.33
N GLN A 122 -3.62 7.97 8.04
CA GLN A 122 -2.71 8.42 7.01
C GLN A 122 -3.38 9.38 6.02
N VAL A 123 -2.67 10.41 5.60
CA VAL A 123 -3.01 11.17 4.40
C VAL A 123 -2.78 10.29 3.20
N HIS A 124 -3.83 10.00 2.41
CA HIS A 124 -3.73 9.06 1.28
C HIS A 124 -2.97 9.66 0.10
N TRP A 125 -3.24 10.93 -0.22
CA TRP A 125 -2.60 11.75 -1.26
C TRP A 125 -2.54 13.20 -0.83
N PRO A 126 -1.59 14.02 -1.35
CA PRO A 126 -1.55 15.46 -1.09
C PRO A 126 -2.89 16.15 -1.34
N GLY A 127 -3.29 17.04 -0.45
CA GLY A 127 -4.58 17.75 -0.46
C GLY A 127 -4.67 18.88 -1.48
N ASP A 128 -4.25 18.67 -2.73
CA ASP A 128 -4.17 19.68 -3.77
C ASP A 128 -5.51 20.02 -4.45
N GLY A 129 -6.62 19.43 -4.00
CA GLY A 129 -7.95 19.71 -4.50
C GLY A 129 -8.23 19.18 -5.92
N ARG A 130 -7.34 18.37 -6.51
CA ARG A 130 -7.51 17.78 -7.84
C ARG A 130 -8.18 16.42 -7.77
N LEU A 131 -8.77 15.98 -8.88
CA LEU A 131 -9.24 14.61 -9.02
C LEU A 131 -8.05 13.65 -9.07
N LEU A 132 -8.20 12.47 -8.47
CA LEU A 132 -7.19 11.41 -8.55
C LEU A 132 -7.20 10.80 -9.96
N SER A 133 -6.11 10.97 -10.70
CA SER A 133 -5.94 10.40 -12.04
C SER A 133 -4.65 9.61 -12.10
N TRP A 134 -4.68 8.45 -12.79
CA TRP A 134 -3.48 7.69 -13.13
C TRP A 134 -2.95 8.04 -14.53
N GLY A 135 -3.54 9.06 -15.16
CA GLY A 135 -3.15 9.67 -16.42
C GLY A 135 -2.74 11.14 -16.23
N PRO A 136 -2.50 11.85 -17.34
CA PRO A 136 -2.26 13.28 -17.27
C PRO A 136 -3.43 13.99 -16.58
N PRO A 137 -3.17 15.11 -15.86
CA PRO A 137 -4.23 15.90 -15.22
C PRO A 137 -5.30 16.27 -16.24
N ASP A 138 -6.55 16.19 -15.85
CA ASP A 138 -7.72 16.49 -16.69
C ASP A 138 -7.89 17.99 -17.02
N GLY A 139 -6.97 18.84 -16.54
CA GLY A 139 -7.02 20.30 -16.72
C GLY A 139 -8.07 21.00 -15.86
N ALA A 140 -8.85 20.27 -15.06
CA ALA A 140 -9.83 20.88 -14.17
C ALA A 140 -9.13 21.70 -13.07
N ALA A 141 -9.75 22.83 -12.71
CA ALA A 141 -9.26 23.66 -11.61
C ALA A 141 -9.34 22.90 -10.28
N PRO A 142 -8.33 23.07 -9.38
CA PRO A 142 -8.40 22.52 -8.03
C PRO A 142 -9.60 23.07 -7.27
N VAL A 143 -10.24 22.24 -6.46
CA VAL A 143 -11.36 22.64 -5.58
C VAL A 143 -11.04 22.21 -4.16
N GLY A 144 -11.02 23.17 -3.22
CA GLY A 144 -10.75 22.88 -1.81
C GLY A 144 -9.32 22.43 -1.54
N ALA A 145 -8.35 22.90 -2.34
CA ALA A 145 -6.94 22.69 -2.06
C ALA A 145 -6.60 23.20 -0.65
N THR A 146 -5.81 22.44 0.08
CA THR A 146 -5.40 22.76 1.45
C THR A 146 -3.88 22.66 1.54
N GLU A 147 -3.23 23.64 2.14
CA GLU A 147 -1.78 23.61 2.34
C GLU A 147 -1.37 22.44 3.26
N LEU A 148 -0.20 21.88 2.99
CA LEU A 148 0.30 20.72 3.72
C LEU A 148 0.36 20.96 5.23
N GLU A 149 0.85 22.11 5.63
CA GLU A 149 1.00 22.50 7.03
C GLU A 149 -0.36 22.54 7.76
N GLU A 150 -1.41 22.99 7.08
CA GLU A 150 -2.77 23.06 7.65
C GLU A 150 -3.36 21.67 7.88
N TYR A 151 -3.33 20.79 6.86
CA TYR A 151 -3.88 19.46 7.05
C TYR A 151 -3.00 18.58 7.96
N TRP A 152 -1.69 18.78 7.95
CA TRP A 152 -0.81 18.03 8.85
C TRP A 152 -1.00 18.45 10.31
N GLN A 153 -1.25 19.76 10.56
CA GLN A 153 -1.67 20.22 11.90
C GLN A 153 -2.99 19.56 12.32
N THR A 154 -3.97 19.44 11.40
CA THR A 154 -5.22 18.72 11.69
C THR A 154 -4.97 17.27 12.08
N MET A 155 -4.08 16.57 11.40
CA MET A 155 -3.70 15.19 11.76
C MET A 155 -3.05 15.12 13.15
N ALA A 156 -2.16 16.07 13.48
CA ALA A 156 -1.53 16.16 14.79
C ALA A 156 -2.53 16.45 15.93
N ASP A 157 -3.54 17.30 15.67
CA ASP A 157 -4.61 17.57 16.61
C ASP A 157 -5.43 16.30 16.92
N LEU A 158 -5.76 15.51 15.89
CA LEU A 158 -6.49 14.24 16.07
C LEU A 158 -5.69 13.23 16.90
N ARG A 159 -4.35 13.21 16.78
CA ARG A 159 -3.48 12.40 17.65
C ARG A 159 -3.51 12.93 19.09
N THR A 160 -3.47 14.23 19.28
CA THR A 160 -3.55 14.85 20.62
C THR A 160 -4.91 14.60 21.28
N GLU A 161 -5.99 14.57 20.50
CA GLU A 161 -7.34 14.22 20.96
C GLU A 161 -7.48 12.72 21.34
N GLY A 162 -6.48 11.90 21.03
CA GLY A 162 -6.47 10.46 21.34
C GLY A 162 -7.30 9.58 20.38
N LYS A 163 -7.85 10.17 19.29
CA LYS A 163 -8.63 9.44 18.29
C LYS A 163 -7.76 8.59 17.37
N VAL A 164 -6.50 8.98 17.20
CA VAL A 164 -5.51 8.24 16.43
C VAL A 164 -4.22 8.13 17.24
N ARG A 165 -3.52 7.00 17.16
CA ARG A 165 -2.28 6.77 17.92
C ARG A 165 -1.04 7.28 17.20
N ALA A 166 -1.02 7.13 15.88
CA ALA A 166 0.05 7.59 15.01
C ALA A 166 -0.53 8.21 13.73
N ILE A 167 0.24 9.09 13.11
CA ILE A 167 -0.13 9.78 11.87
C ILE A 167 0.91 9.54 10.79
N GLY A 168 0.49 9.45 9.52
CA GLY A 168 1.38 9.12 8.42
C GLY A 168 1.04 9.85 7.12
N LEU A 169 2.00 9.83 6.20
CA LEU A 169 1.88 10.42 4.86
C LEU A 169 2.09 9.34 3.78
N SER A 170 1.14 9.21 2.86
CA SER A 170 1.28 8.38 1.67
C SER A 170 1.39 9.25 0.43
N ASN A 171 2.26 8.87 -0.52
CA ASN A 171 2.46 9.57 -1.80
C ASN A 171 2.94 11.03 -1.68
N HIS A 172 3.78 11.33 -0.69
CA HIS A 172 4.44 12.62 -0.49
C HIS A 172 5.94 12.50 -0.74
N GLY A 173 6.52 13.48 -1.43
CA GLY A 173 7.95 13.54 -1.71
C GLY A 173 8.77 14.08 -0.53
N VAL A 174 10.11 13.97 -0.60
CA VAL A 174 11.03 14.41 0.47
C VAL A 174 10.80 15.86 0.87
N ALA A 175 10.62 16.78 -0.09
CA ALA A 175 10.37 18.19 0.20
C ALA A 175 9.07 18.40 1.03
N GLU A 176 8.05 17.59 0.79
CA GLU A 176 6.80 17.62 1.57
C GLU A 176 7.00 16.99 2.96
N LEU A 177 7.78 15.92 3.05
CA LEU A 177 8.14 15.31 4.34
C LEU A 177 8.90 16.29 5.23
N ASP A 178 9.87 17.06 4.69
CA ASP A 178 10.56 18.12 5.40
C ASP A 178 9.62 19.23 5.90
N ARG A 179 8.63 19.60 5.09
CA ARG A 179 7.62 20.60 5.48
C ARG A 179 6.75 20.06 6.62
N ALA A 180 6.27 18.83 6.49
CA ALA A 180 5.45 18.18 7.51
C ALA A 180 6.18 18.03 8.85
N ALA A 181 7.45 17.60 8.81
CA ALA A 181 8.27 17.40 10.00
C ALA A 181 8.50 18.69 10.82
N ARG A 182 8.41 19.87 10.18
CA ARG A 182 8.46 21.16 10.89
C ARG A 182 7.17 21.48 11.68
N VAL A 183 6.05 20.89 11.31
CA VAL A 183 4.75 21.07 12.00
C VAL A 183 4.58 20.06 13.11
N ALA A 184 4.76 18.77 12.79
CA ALA A 184 4.63 17.68 13.74
C ALA A 184 5.45 16.47 13.27
N PRO A 185 5.92 15.57 14.17
CA PRO A 185 6.60 14.34 13.80
C PRO A 185 5.77 13.52 12.79
N VAL A 186 6.46 12.98 11.77
CA VAL A 186 5.90 12.01 10.81
C VAL A 186 6.16 10.63 11.36
N ASP A 187 5.14 9.96 11.89
CA ASP A 187 5.30 8.64 12.52
C ASP A 187 5.56 7.55 11.48
N ALA A 188 4.93 7.66 10.29
CA ALA A 188 5.14 6.71 9.19
C ALA A 188 4.96 7.36 7.81
N ILE A 189 5.64 6.78 6.81
CA ILE A 189 5.33 7.01 5.40
C ILE A 189 4.85 5.73 4.71
N GLN A 190 4.04 5.90 3.65
CA GLN A 190 3.55 4.79 2.86
C GLN A 190 3.77 5.05 1.36
N PRO A 191 4.98 4.81 0.82
CA PRO A 191 5.25 4.91 -0.61
C PRO A 191 4.98 3.59 -1.35
N PRO A 192 4.76 3.60 -2.70
CA PRO A 192 4.86 2.39 -3.52
C PRO A 192 6.30 1.89 -3.55
N PHE A 193 6.53 0.59 -3.38
CA PHE A 193 7.89 0.07 -3.50
C PHE A 193 7.91 -1.41 -3.87
N SER A 194 8.70 -1.76 -4.89
CA SER A 194 8.92 -3.13 -5.35
C SER A 194 10.17 -3.21 -6.24
N ALA A 195 10.53 -4.41 -6.70
CA ALA A 195 11.60 -4.56 -7.68
C ALA A 195 11.36 -3.79 -9.00
N LEU A 196 10.12 -3.39 -9.31
CA LEU A 196 9.75 -2.61 -10.50
C LEU A 196 9.53 -1.11 -10.23
N VAL A 197 9.31 -0.71 -8.98
CA VAL A 197 9.06 0.69 -8.57
C VAL A 197 10.02 1.02 -7.45
N ARG A 198 11.03 1.86 -7.72
CA ARG A 198 12.11 2.18 -6.77
C ARG A 198 12.38 3.67 -6.64
N GLU A 199 11.62 4.48 -7.36
CA GLU A 199 11.69 5.95 -7.31
C GLU A 199 11.63 6.50 -5.88
N PRO A 200 10.84 5.90 -4.94
CA PRO A 200 10.75 6.38 -3.57
C PRO A 200 11.96 6.03 -2.66
N ALA A 201 13.06 5.54 -3.20
CA ALA A 201 14.24 5.17 -2.39
C ALA A 201 14.80 6.34 -1.56
N ASP A 202 14.71 7.58 -2.04
CA ASP A 202 15.09 8.79 -1.33
C ASP A 202 14.16 9.08 -0.12
N GLN A 203 12.85 8.81 -0.26
CA GLN A 203 11.88 8.93 0.84
C GLN A 203 12.16 7.90 1.94
N ILE A 204 12.55 6.68 1.56
CA ILE A 204 12.94 5.64 2.51
C ILE A 204 14.22 6.05 3.25
N ALA A 205 15.22 6.60 2.53
CA ALA A 205 16.45 7.09 3.12
C ALA A 205 16.20 8.27 4.08
N TRP A 206 15.35 9.22 3.67
CA TRP A 206 14.90 10.33 4.53
C TRP A 206 14.29 9.80 5.84
N SER A 207 13.39 8.83 5.73
CA SER A 207 12.68 8.26 6.87
C SER A 207 13.63 7.57 7.86
N ALA A 208 14.60 6.81 7.35
CA ALA A 208 15.62 6.19 8.17
C ALA A 208 16.44 7.23 8.97
N ALA A 209 16.73 8.38 8.36
CA ALA A 209 17.46 9.47 9.02
C ALA A 209 16.63 10.23 10.07
N HIS A 210 15.29 10.15 9.98
CA HIS A 210 14.36 10.88 10.87
C HIS A 210 13.64 9.98 11.89
N GLY A 211 13.94 8.66 11.94
CA GLY A 211 13.27 7.72 12.84
C GLY A 211 11.80 7.49 12.47
N THR A 212 11.44 7.74 11.22
CA THR A 212 10.08 7.55 10.67
C THR A 212 9.92 6.11 10.18
N GLY A 213 8.83 5.45 10.52
CA GLY A 213 8.50 4.12 10.00
C GLY A 213 8.17 4.14 8.50
N VAL A 214 8.56 3.08 7.79
CA VAL A 214 8.26 2.94 6.35
C VAL A 214 7.46 1.67 6.13
N ILE A 215 6.19 1.81 5.76
CA ILE A 215 5.33 0.71 5.35
C ILE A 215 5.04 0.84 3.85
N VAL A 216 5.61 -0.03 3.03
CA VAL A 216 5.49 0.10 1.58
C VAL A 216 4.29 -0.65 1.02
N TYR A 217 3.65 -0.09 0.00
CA TYR A 217 2.57 -0.79 -0.70
C TYR A 217 3.02 -1.31 -2.07
N GLN A 218 2.29 -2.29 -2.61
CA GLN A 218 2.57 -2.97 -3.88
C GLN A 218 3.94 -3.70 -3.95
N PRO A 219 4.39 -4.42 -2.92
CA PRO A 219 5.66 -5.16 -2.99
C PRO A 219 5.66 -6.22 -4.09
N MET A 220 4.49 -6.73 -4.47
CA MET A 220 4.30 -7.67 -5.58
C MET A 220 3.83 -6.99 -6.88
N HIS A 221 3.86 -5.66 -6.98
CA HIS A 221 3.44 -4.88 -8.13
C HIS A 221 2.10 -5.35 -8.71
N SER A 222 1.04 -5.22 -7.92
CA SER A 222 -0.33 -5.65 -8.29
C SER A 222 -0.44 -7.10 -8.78
N GLY A 223 0.41 -7.98 -8.25
CA GLY A 223 0.45 -9.40 -8.55
C GLY A 223 1.41 -9.79 -9.69
N LEU A 224 2.02 -8.83 -10.39
CA LEU A 224 2.95 -9.10 -11.49
C LEU A 224 4.18 -9.91 -11.03
N LEU A 225 4.72 -9.60 -9.85
CA LEU A 225 5.89 -10.24 -9.27
C LEU A 225 5.59 -11.55 -8.50
N THR A 226 4.39 -12.11 -8.65
CA THR A 226 4.02 -13.37 -7.98
C THR A 226 4.52 -14.63 -8.72
N GLY A 227 4.99 -14.47 -9.95
CA GLY A 227 5.35 -15.59 -10.82
C GLY A 227 4.16 -16.28 -11.49
N ALA A 228 2.92 -15.79 -11.25
CA ALA A 228 1.70 -16.35 -11.79
C ALA A 228 1.13 -15.55 -12.99
N VAL A 229 1.73 -14.42 -13.35
CA VAL A 229 1.29 -13.56 -14.44
C VAL A 229 2.09 -13.90 -15.71
N ASP A 230 1.36 -14.07 -16.81
CA ASP A 230 1.85 -14.18 -18.16
C ASP A 230 0.88 -13.48 -19.13
N ALA A 231 1.22 -13.40 -20.43
CA ALA A 231 0.40 -12.74 -21.45
C ALA A 231 -1.00 -13.37 -21.57
N ARG A 232 -1.10 -14.71 -21.43
CA ARG A 232 -2.37 -15.43 -21.48
C ARG A 232 -3.28 -15.04 -20.32
N ARG A 233 -2.71 -14.96 -19.10
CA ARG A 233 -3.45 -14.55 -17.91
C ARG A 233 -3.91 -13.11 -18.00
N VAL A 234 -3.07 -12.19 -18.50
CA VAL A 234 -3.46 -10.79 -18.72
C VAL A 234 -4.62 -10.68 -19.72
N ALA A 235 -4.55 -11.41 -20.84
CA ALA A 235 -5.63 -11.46 -21.82
C ALA A 235 -6.95 -12.02 -21.26
N ALA A 236 -6.89 -12.89 -20.25
CA ALA A 236 -8.04 -13.50 -19.59
C ALA A 236 -8.61 -12.67 -18.42
N LEU A 237 -8.02 -11.53 -18.08
CA LEU A 237 -8.55 -10.64 -17.05
C LEU A 237 -9.93 -10.11 -17.43
N PRO A 238 -10.84 -9.87 -16.46
CA PRO A 238 -12.11 -9.20 -16.70
C PRO A 238 -11.94 -7.87 -17.45
N ALA A 239 -12.97 -7.45 -18.19
CA ALA A 239 -12.89 -6.23 -19.00
C ALA A 239 -12.73 -4.96 -18.15
N ASP A 240 -13.22 -4.98 -16.92
CA ASP A 240 -13.16 -3.91 -15.91
C ASP A 240 -11.92 -4.00 -15.01
N ASP A 241 -11.05 -5.00 -15.18
CA ASP A 241 -9.77 -5.06 -14.47
C ASP A 241 -8.78 -4.08 -15.11
N TRP A 242 -8.39 -3.04 -14.36
CA TRP A 242 -7.52 -1.97 -14.83
C TRP A 242 -6.15 -2.45 -15.37
N ARG A 243 -5.64 -3.58 -14.86
CA ARG A 243 -4.36 -4.16 -15.30
C ARG A 243 -4.37 -4.53 -16.78
N ARG A 244 -5.53 -4.85 -17.34
CA ARG A 244 -5.69 -5.19 -18.75
C ARG A 244 -5.23 -4.07 -19.70
N GLY A 245 -5.35 -2.82 -19.29
CA GLY A 245 -4.93 -1.64 -20.07
C GLY A 245 -3.62 -1.00 -19.59
N HIS A 246 -3.07 -1.44 -18.45
CA HIS A 246 -1.90 -0.79 -17.87
C HIS A 246 -0.61 -1.15 -18.62
N PRO A 247 0.29 -0.19 -18.89
CA PRO A 247 1.54 -0.44 -19.63
C PRO A 247 2.40 -1.58 -19.06
N ASP A 248 2.49 -1.72 -17.73
CA ASP A 248 3.30 -2.77 -17.10
C ASP A 248 2.79 -4.19 -17.37
N PHE A 249 1.49 -4.33 -17.63
CA PHE A 249 0.84 -5.60 -17.96
C PHE A 249 0.64 -5.81 -19.45
N THR A 250 0.96 -4.82 -20.28
CA THR A 250 0.78 -4.84 -21.73
C THR A 250 2.12 -4.62 -22.44
N THR A 251 2.45 -3.40 -22.84
CA THR A 251 3.66 -3.07 -23.60
C THR A 251 4.96 -3.29 -22.85
N GLY A 252 4.94 -3.22 -21.51
CA GLY A 252 6.08 -3.47 -20.62
C GLY A 252 6.17 -4.92 -20.11
N LEU A 253 5.15 -5.76 -20.37
CA LEU A 253 5.04 -7.07 -19.74
C LEU A 253 6.28 -7.93 -19.92
N ASP A 254 6.79 -8.08 -21.14
CA ASP A 254 7.94 -8.96 -21.43
C ASP A 254 9.22 -8.49 -20.71
N ARG A 255 9.40 -7.18 -20.54
CA ARG A 255 10.53 -6.64 -19.78
C ARG A 255 10.39 -6.94 -18.30
N ASN A 256 9.20 -6.75 -17.75
CA ASN A 256 8.89 -7.00 -16.36
C ASN A 256 9.01 -8.49 -16.00
N LEU A 257 8.62 -9.39 -16.92
CA LEU A 257 8.73 -10.83 -16.73
C LEU A 257 10.19 -11.31 -16.64
N ARG A 258 11.17 -10.62 -17.23
CA ARG A 258 12.60 -10.95 -17.03
C ARG A 258 13.03 -10.79 -15.57
N VAL A 259 12.49 -9.79 -14.87
CA VAL A 259 12.72 -9.64 -13.43
C VAL A 259 12.04 -10.78 -12.65
N VAL A 260 10.83 -11.17 -13.06
CA VAL A 260 10.12 -12.31 -12.46
C VAL A 260 10.91 -13.61 -12.61
N ASP A 261 11.58 -13.82 -13.75
CA ASP A 261 12.42 -15.02 -13.97
C ASP A 261 13.63 -15.05 -13.03
N ALA A 262 14.25 -13.90 -12.76
CA ALA A 262 15.31 -13.83 -11.75
C ALA A 262 14.78 -14.12 -10.35
N LEU A 263 13.61 -13.54 -9.97
CA LEU A 263 12.95 -13.87 -8.70
C LEU A 263 12.63 -15.38 -8.61
N ARG A 264 12.23 -16.01 -9.70
CA ARG A 264 11.96 -17.46 -9.77
C ARG A 264 13.22 -18.27 -9.50
N THR A 265 14.36 -17.90 -10.12
CA THR A 265 15.65 -18.57 -9.87
C THR A 265 16.04 -18.53 -8.39
N VAL A 266 15.82 -17.36 -7.74
CA VAL A 266 16.05 -17.22 -6.31
C VAL A 266 15.05 -18.05 -5.50
N ALA A 267 13.77 -18.04 -5.89
CA ALA A 267 12.71 -18.80 -5.24
C ALA A 267 12.98 -20.31 -5.25
N ASP A 268 13.43 -20.85 -6.37
CA ASP A 268 13.81 -22.27 -6.53
C ASP A 268 14.98 -22.63 -5.60
N ARG A 269 15.97 -21.74 -5.49
CA ARG A 269 17.14 -21.91 -4.59
C ARG A 269 16.73 -22.02 -3.13
N HIS A 270 15.80 -21.16 -2.71
CA HIS A 270 15.30 -21.11 -1.33
C HIS A 270 14.10 -22.04 -1.09
N ARG A 271 13.54 -22.68 -2.12
CA ARG A 271 12.36 -23.55 -2.07
C ARG A 271 11.12 -22.83 -1.50
N VAL A 272 10.92 -21.59 -1.92
CA VAL A 272 9.78 -20.74 -1.53
C VAL A 272 9.02 -20.26 -2.78
N PRO A 273 7.78 -19.81 -2.64
CA PRO A 273 7.07 -19.16 -3.75
C PRO A 273 7.75 -17.88 -4.24
N VAL A 274 7.61 -17.57 -5.53
CA VAL A 274 8.18 -16.33 -6.14
C VAL A 274 7.68 -15.07 -5.42
N ALA A 275 6.40 -15.05 -5.04
CA ALA A 275 5.82 -13.94 -4.26
C ALA A 275 6.56 -13.69 -2.94
N ALA A 276 7.00 -14.75 -2.26
CA ALA A 276 7.79 -14.63 -1.04
C ALA A 276 9.14 -13.93 -1.28
N VAL A 277 9.81 -14.25 -2.41
CA VAL A 277 11.07 -13.59 -2.79
C VAL A 277 10.83 -12.10 -3.11
N ALA A 278 9.74 -11.76 -3.80
CA ALA A 278 9.40 -10.36 -4.09
C ALA A 278 9.17 -9.55 -2.80
N VAL A 279 8.48 -10.13 -1.82
CA VAL A 279 8.27 -9.52 -0.49
C VAL A 279 9.60 -9.41 0.25
N ALA A 280 10.40 -10.48 0.33
CA ALA A 280 11.70 -10.48 0.99
C ALA A 280 12.67 -9.47 0.38
N TRP A 281 12.67 -9.31 -0.96
CA TRP A 281 13.49 -8.31 -1.65
C TRP A 281 13.11 -6.89 -1.22
N THR A 282 11.82 -6.63 -1.09
CA THR A 282 11.31 -5.33 -0.63
C THR A 282 11.70 -5.06 0.83
N LEU A 283 11.56 -6.08 1.69
CA LEU A 283 11.93 -6.00 3.11
C LEU A 283 13.46 -5.93 3.34
N ALA A 284 14.25 -6.40 2.40
CA ALA A 284 15.72 -6.27 2.44
C ALA A 284 16.21 -4.84 2.22
N TRP A 285 15.32 -3.90 1.85
CA TRP A 285 15.68 -2.51 1.63
C TRP A 285 15.91 -1.79 2.95
N PRO A 286 17.10 -1.20 3.19
CA PRO A 286 17.39 -0.50 4.44
C PRO A 286 16.40 0.63 4.69
N GLY A 287 15.78 0.63 5.86
CA GLY A 287 14.77 1.61 6.27
C GLY A 287 13.32 1.16 6.06
N VAL A 288 13.05 0.12 5.28
CA VAL A 288 11.70 -0.45 5.19
C VAL A 288 11.36 -1.19 6.49
N THR A 289 10.28 -0.75 7.15
CA THR A 289 9.77 -1.33 8.40
C THR A 289 8.81 -2.48 8.12
N GLY A 290 7.99 -2.34 7.09
CA GLY A 290 7.00 -3.36 6.74
C GLY A 290 6.49 -3.25 5.30
N ALA A 291 5.95 -4.36 4.79
CA ALA A 291 5.35 -4.45 3.47
C ALA A 291 3.86 -4.80 3.55
N ILE A 292 3.03 -4.01 2.88
CA ILE A 292 1.58 -4.23 2.76
C ILE A 292 1.33 -5.24 1.64
N VAL A 293 0.86 -6.42 2.00
CA VAL A 293 0.65 -7.53 1.06
C VAL A 293 -0.84 -7.87 0.97
N GLY A 294 -1.41 -7.80 -0.22
CA GLY A 294 -2.81 -8.13 -0.46
C GLY A 294 -3.05 -9.62 -0.64
N ALA A 295 -4.25 -10.07 -0.25
CA ALA A 295 -4.77 -11.39 -0.55
C ALA A 295 -6.28 -11.35 -0.73
N ARG A 296 -6.81 -12.12 -1.69
CA ARG A 296 -8.25 -12.25 -1.97
C ARG A 296 -8.88 -13.45 -1.26
N ARG A 297 -8.06 -14.46 -0.91
CA ARG A 297 -8.48 -15.72 -0.29
C ARG A 297 -7.43 -16.20 0.70
N PRO A 298 -7.84 -16.94 1.75
CA PRO A 298 -6.93 -17.43 2.79
C PRO A 298 -5.69 -18.17 2.26
N GLY A 299 -5.87 -19.02 1.25
CA GLY A 299 -4.78 -19.81 0.67
C GLY A 299 -3.66 -19.00 0.00
N GLN A 300 -3.89 -17.70 -0.29
CA GLN A 300 -2.85 -16.83 -0.86
C GLN A 300 -1.84 -16.34 0.20
N ILE A 301 -2.19 -16.39 1.48
CA ILE A 301 -1.29 -16.00 2.58
C ILE A 301 -0.01 -16.85 2.54
N ALA A 302 -0.15 -18.16 2.40
CA ALA A 302 0.99 -19.10 2.30
C ALA A 302 1.91 -18.82 1.10
N GLY A 303 1.43 -18.11 0.08
CA GLY A 303 2.22 -17.76 -1.10
C GLY A 303 3.24 -16.64 -0.87
N TRP A 304 3.03 -15.76 0.08
CA TRP A 304 3.91 -14.61 0.34
C TRP A 304 4.44 -14.56 1.78
N GLN A 305 3.75 -15.17 2.73
CA GLN A 305 4.12 -15.12 4.16
C GLN A 305 5.56 -15.59 4.43
N PRO A 306 6.10 -16.64 3.75
CA PRO A 306 7.51 -17.02 3.95
C PRO A 306 8.51 -15.89 3.65
N GLY A 307 8.12 -14.89 2.87
CA GLY A 307 8.94 -13.71 2.59
C GLY A 307 9.15 -12.79 3.79
N ALA A 308 8.32 -12.90 4.83
CA ALA A 308 8.46 -12.10 6.06
C ALA A 308 9.76 -12.41 6.81
N ASP A 309 10.21 -13.67 6.76
CA ASP A 309 11.39 -14.16 7.49
C ASP A 309 12.54 -14.58 6.56
N LEU A 310 12.34 -14.51 5.24
CA LEU A 310 13.34 -14.92 4.26
C LEU A 310 14.47 -13.90 4.17
N THR A 311 15.66 -14.29 4.58
CA THR A 311 16.88 -13.50 4.38
C THR A 311 17.52 -13.82 3.02
N LEU A 312 17.51 -12.86 2.11
CA LEU A 312 18.19 -12.96 0.82
C LEU A 312 19.70 -12.77 0.99
N THR A 313 20.49 -13.61 0.32
CA THR A 313 21.95 -13.51 0.30
C THR A 313 22.41 -12.35 -0.61
N GLY A 314 23.67 -11.90 -0.45
CA GLY A 314 24.25 -10.92 -1.36
C GLY A 314 24.18 -11.35 -2.83
N ARG A 315 24.38 -12.66 -3.11
CA ARG A 315 24.22 -13.24 -4.45
C ARG A 315 22.80 -13.10 -4.99
N ASP A 316 21.79 -13.37 -4.16
CA ASP A 316 20.37 -13.24 -4.56
C ASP A 316 20.04 -11.79 -4.95
N LEU A 317 20.50 -10.84 -4.13
CA LEU A 317 20.29 -9.41 -4.37
C LEU A 317 21.02 -8.94 -5.65
N ASP A 318 22.24 -9.40 -5.89
CA ASP A 318 23.04 -9.10 -7.09
C ASP A 318 22.38 -9.66 -8.36
N GLU A 319 21.86 -10.88 -8.31
CA GLU A 319 21.18 -11.54 -9.42
C GLU A 319 19.88 -10.78 -9.82
N VAL A 320 19.06 -10.40 -8.84
CA VAL A 320 17.85 -9.60 -9.09
C VAL A 320 18.22 -8.20 -9.60
N ALA A 321 19.22 -7.54 -9.04
CA ALA A 321 19.68 -6.22 -9.48
C ALA A 321 20.20 -6.25 -10.93
N ALA A 322 20.95 -7.29 -11.31
CA ALA A 322 21.42 -7.47 -12.69
C ALA A 322 20.23 -7.63 -13.66
N ALA A 323 19.21 -8.40 -13.29
CA ALA A 323 18.01 -8.57 -14.10
C ALA A 323 17.22 -7.28 -14.27
N ILE A 324 17.03 -6.50 -13.19
CA ILE A 324 16.39 -5.17 -13.22
C ILE A 324 17.12 -4.25 -14.19
N THR A 325 18.44 -4.18 -14.08
CA THR A 325 19.29 -3.32 -14.92
C THR A 325 19.23 -3.75 -16.39
N ALA A 326 19.35 -5.05 -16.65
CA ALA A 326 19.31 -5.61 -18.01
C ALA A 326 17.93 -5.45 -18.67
N ALA A 327 16.86 -5.51 -17.88
CA ALA A 327 15.49 -5.30 -18.36
C ALA A 327 15.18 -3.81 -18.61
N GLY A 328 15.95 -2.88 -18.02
CA GLY A 328 15.71 -1.43 -18.12
C GLY A 328 14.36 -1.01 -17.57
N VAL A 329 13.96 -1.59 -16.42
CA VAL A 329 12.64 -1.34 -15.79
C VAL A 329 12.76 -0.52 -14.54
N GLY A 330 11.78 0.39 -14.34
CA GLY A 330 11.72 1.33 -13.22
C GLY A 330 12.94 2.24 -13.13
N SER A 331 12.90 3.24 -12.26
CA SER A 331 14.01 4.13 -11.94
C SER A 331 14.45 3.96 -10.49
N GLY A 332 15.58 4.55 -10.12
CA GLY A 332 16.19 4.40 -8.81
C GLY A 332 17.12 3.18 -8.68
N PRO A 333 17.75 3.00 -7.51
CA PRO A 333 18.74 1.95 -7.29
C PRO A 333 18.14 0.55 -7.45
N ALA A 334 18.85 -0.35 -8.14
CA ALA A 334 18.35 -1.70 -8.43
C ALA A 334 18.63 -2.71 -7.29
N ARG A 335 19.46 -2.36 -6.31
CA ARG A 335 19.93 -3.26 -5.27
C ARG A 335 19.68 -2.68 -3.87
N PRO A 336 19.00 -3.44 -2.96
CA PRO A 336 18.97 -3.10 -1.55
C PRO A 336 20.37 -2.97 -0.95
N GLY A 337 20.57 -1.97 -0.07
CA GLY A 337 21.87 -1.75 0.59
C GLY A 337 22.89 -0.94 -0.19
N THR A 338 22.61 -0.52 -1.43
CA THR A 338 23.34 0.56 -2.08
C THR A 338 22.81 1.89 -1.52
N THR A 339 23.58 2.52 -0.63
CA THR A 339 23.32 3.91 -0.22
C THR A 339 23.26 4.78 -1.46
N VAL A 340 22.12 5.43 -1.68
CA VAL A 340 22.07 6.61 -2.55
C VAL A 340 22.93 7.64 -1.81
N GLY A 341 24.11 7.94 -2.32
CA GLY A 341 24.92 9.03 -1.77
C GLY A 341 24.12 10.35 -1.83
N PRO A 342 24.46 11.32 -0.96
CA PRO A 342 23.82 12.62 -0.95
C PRO A 342 23.99 13.34 -2.28
#